data_e0bfc1fb322a78f07c77ec5fbe967292
#
_entry.id   e0bfc1fb322a78f07c77ec5fbe967292
#
_cell.length_a   1.000
_cell.length_b   1.000
_cell.length_c   1.000
_cell.angle_alpha   90.00
_cell.angle_beta   90.00
_cell.angle_gamma   90.00
#
_symmetry.space_group_name_H-M   'P 1'
#
loop_
_entity.id
_entity.type
_entity.pdbx_description
1 polymer ?
#
loop_
_entity_poly.entity_id
_entity_poly.type
_entity_poly.pdbx_seq_one_letter_code
_entity_poly.pdbx_strand_id
1 'polypeptide(L)'
;MQRNLSAEKDARQNEKRRVRNRVVRSRSKTLVKDFVEAVEAKKKPEAEKMFVELSSYLDNAVTKGILHRNTAARKKSRMNRLLNTMGS
;
A
#
# COMPACT_ATOMS: atom_id res chain seq x y z
N MET A 1 24.82 -31.95 -18.15
CA MET A 1 24.47 -30.83 -17.33
C MET A 1 23.06 -30.98 -16.75
N GLN A 2 22.97 -31.12 -15.46
CA GLN A 2 21.66 -31.34 -14.86
C GLN A 2 20.90 -30.02 -14.75
N ARG A 3 19.69 -30.06 -15.23
CA ARG A 3 18.78 -28.92 -15.14
C ARG A 3 18.19 -28.86 -13.74
N ASN A 4 18.31 -27.72 -13.10
CA ASN A 4 17.78 -27.54 -11.75
C ASN A 4 16.32 -27.04 -11.84
N LEU A 5 15.39 -27.98 -11.80
CA LEU A 5 13.96 -27.70 -11.89
C LEU A 5 13.45 -26.84 -10.74
N SER A 6 14.01 -27.02 -9.55
CA SER A 6 13.65 -26.21 -8.38
C SER A 6 13.99 -24.74 -8.58
N ALA A 7 15.18 -24.45 -9.13
CA ALA A 7 15.61 -23.08 -9.41
C ALA A 7 14.71 -22.41 -10.45
N GLU A 8 14.31 -23.14 -11.49
CA GLU A 8 13.39 -22.61 -12.51
C GLU A 8 12.02 -22.30 -11.93
N LYS A 9 11.50 -23.18 -11.09
CA LYS A 9 10.22 -22.97 -10.41
C LYS A 9 10.29 -21.76 -9.49
N ASP A 10 11.36 -21.64 -8.72
CA ASP A 10 11.56 -20.50 -7.81
C ASP A 10 11.66 -19.19 -8.60
N ALA A 11 12.36 -19.19 -9.73
CA ALA A 11 12.49 -18.02 -10.59
C ALA A 11 11.13 -17.55 -11.10
N ARG A 12 10.27 -18.50 -11.52
CA ARG A 12 8.91 -18.16 -11.98
C ARG A 12 8.05 -17.60 -10.87
N GLN A 13 8.12 -18.20 -9.68
CA GLN A 13 7.38 -17.71 -8.51
C GLN A 13 7.86 -16.32 -8.09
N ASN A 14 9.18 -16.09 -8.12
CA ASN A 14 9.76 -14.78 -7.80
C ASN A 14 9.30 -13.71 -8.78
N GLU A 15 9.21 -14.04 -10.07
CA GLU A 15 8.71 -13.12 -11.09
C GLU A 15 7.24 -12.75 -10.83
N LYS A 16 6.39 -13.72 -10.53
CA LYS A 16 4.98 -13.49 -10.20
C LYS A 16 4.83 -12.61 -8.97
N ARG A 17 5.63 -12.88 -7.93
CA ARG A 17 5.63 -12.08 -6.71
C ARG A 17 6.09 -10.65 -6.99
N ARG A 18 7.12 -10.48 -7.79
CA ARG A 18 7.66 -9.16 -8.15
C ARG A 18 6.60 -8.33 -8.86
N VAL A 19 5.91 -8.91 -9.84
CA VAL A 19 4.83 -8.23 -10.57
C VAL A 19 3.70 -7.85 -9.63
N ARG A 20 3.25 -8.78 -8.79
CA ARG A 20 2.20 -8.53 -7.81
C ARG A 20 2.59 -7.43 -6.83
N ASN A 21 3.83 -7.47 -6.32
CA ASN A 21 4.32 -6.47 -5.38
C ASN A 21 4.38 -5.09 -6.01
N ARG A 22 4.80 -5.01 -7.28
CA ARG A 22 4.82 -3.75 -8.03
C ARG A 22 3.42 -3.17 -8.16
N VAL A 23 2.44 -3.99 -8.52
CA VAL A 23 1.04 -3.56 -8.65
C VAL A 23 0.51 -3.03 -7.31
N VAL A 24 0.75 -3.75 -6.21
CA VAL A 24 0.30 -3.34 -4.88
C VAL A 24 0.96 -2.02 -4.47
N ARG A 25 2.26 -1.87 -4.70
CA ARG A 25 2.97 -0.63 -4.37
C ARG A 25 2.47 0.54 -5.18
N SER A 26 2.25 0.36 -6.48
CA SER A 26 1.71 1.40 -7.36
C SER A 26 0.32 1.82 -6.93
N ARG A 27 -0.54 0.84 -6.63
CA ARG A 27 -1.90 1.11 -6.17
C ARG A 27 -1.92 1.84 -4.83
N SER A 28 -1.03 1.44 -3.93
CA SER A 28 -0.85 2.11 -2.64
C SER A 28 -0.51 3.59 -2.82
N LYS A 29 0.40 3.92 -3.73
CA LYS A 29 0.76 5.32 -4.05
C LYS A 29 -0.43 6.09 -4.61
N THR A 30 -1.18 5.48 -5.52
CA THR A 30 -2.37 6.09 -6.10
C THR A 30 -3.43 6.38 -5.05
N LEU A 31 -3.66 5.44 -4.14
CA LEU A 31 -4.63 5.60 -3.05
C LEU A 31 -4.21 6.71 -2.09
N VAL A 32 -2.92 6.81 -1.77
CA VAL A 32 -2.38 7.89 -0.94
C VAL A 32 -2.58 9.23 -1.64
N LYS A 33 -2.31 9.30 -2.93
CA LYS A 33 -2.51 10.52 -3.72
C LYS A 33 -3.97 10.95 -3.72
N ASP A 34 -4.89 10.01 -3.95
CA ASP A 34 -6.33 10.28 -3.93
C ASP A 34 -6.78 10.80 -2.56
N PHE A 35 -6.24 10.20 -1.48
CA PHE A 35 -6.51 10.66 -0.13
C PHE A 35 -6.04 12.10 0.08
N VAL A 36 -4.83 12.42 -0.33
CA VAL A 36 -4.27 13.78 -0.22
C VAL A 36 -5.12 14.78 -0.99
N GLU A 37 -5.56 14.41 -2.21
CA GLU A 37 -6.44 15.26 -3.01
C GLU A 37 -7.78 15.52 -2.30
N ALA A 38 -8.35 14.49 -1.65
CA ALA A 38 -9.58 14.65 -0.88
C ALA A 38 -9.39 15.58 0.32
N VAL A 39 -8.24 15.49 0.99
CA VAL A 39 -7.89 16.39 2.10
C VAL A 39 -7.77 17.82 1.61
N GLU A 40 -7.06 18.04 0.51
CA GLU A 40 -6.87 19.36 -0.08
C GLU A 40 -8.18 19.98 -0.55
N ALA A 41 -9.10 19.14 -1.06
CA ALA A 41 -10.44 19.56 -1.48
C ALA A 41 -11.39 19.74 -0.30
N LYS A 42 -10.93 19.51 0.92
CA LYS A 42 -11.71 19.63 2.17
C LYS A 42 -12.95 18.72 2.19
N LYS A 43 -12.83 17.55 1.59
CA LYS A 43 -13.90 16.54 1.58
C LYS A 43 -13.70 15.56 2.73
N LYS A 44 -13.96 16.01 3.95
CA LYS A 44 -13.70 15.26 5.16
C LYS A 44 -14.35 13.87 5.20
N PRO A 45 -15.66 13.70 4.90
CA PRO A 45 -16.26 12.36 4.91
C PRO A 45 -15.61 11.39 3.94
N GLU A 46 -15.25 11.85 2.75
CA GLU A 46 -14.56 11.04 1.75
C GLU A 46 -13.16 10.69 2.20
N ALA A 47 -12.44 11.66 2.79
CA ALA A 47 -11.09 11.44 3.30
C ALA A 47 -11.09 10.43 4.44
N GLU A 48 -12.04 10.48 5.36
CA GLU A 48 -12.19 9.51 6.44
C GLU A 48 -12.42 8.11 5.90
N LYS A 49 -13.30 7.97 4.92
CA LYS A 49 -13.58 6.69 4.28
C LYS A 49 -12.35 6.15 3.57
N MET A 50 -11.66 6.99 2.83
CA MET A 50 -10.41 6.62 2.15
C MET A 50 -9.33 6.21 3.15
N PHE A 51 -9.25 6.89 4.29
CA PHE A 51 -8.31 6.55 5.35
C PHE A 51 -8.51 5.12 5.85
N VAL A 52 -9.75 4.73 6.13
CA VAL A 52 -10.09 3.39 6.59
C VAL A 52 -9.72 2.35 5.52
N GLU A 53 -10.12 2.58 4.27
CA GLU A 53 -9.83 1.67 3.17
C GLU A 53 -8.33 1.53 2.95
N LEU A 54 -7.62 2.63 2.94
CA LEU A 54 -6.17 2.65 2.71
C LEU A 54 -5.41 2.00 3.86
N SER A 55 -5.82 2.24 5.10
CA SER A 55 -5.23 1.59 6.27
C SER A 55 -5.36 0.07 6.18
N SER A 56 -6.55 -0.41 5.84
CA SER A 56 -6.80 -1.83 5.64
C SER A 56 -5.95 -2.40 4.50
N TYR A 57 -5.85 -1.68 3.39
CA TYR A 57 -5.03 -2.08 2.25
C TYR A 57 -3.55 -2.20 2.63
N LEU A 58 -3.03 -1.22 3.36
CA LEU A 58 -1.63 -1.22 3.82
C LEU A 58 -1.37 -2.37 4.81
N ASP A 59 -2.29 -2.62 5.72
CA ASP A 59 -2.16 -3.72 6.67
C ASP A 59 -2.14 -5.08 5.97
N ASN A 60 -2.99 -5.26 4.97
CA ASN A 60 -3.00 -6.47 4.16
C ASN A 60 -1.69 -6.65 3.40
N ALA A 61 -1.13 -5.56 2.88
CA ALA A 61 0.17 -5.60 2.19
C ALA A 61 1.30 -6.00 3.13
N VAL A 62 1.26 -5.55 4.39
CA VAL A 62 2.23 -5.97 5.40
C VAL A 62 2.09 -7.46 5.71
N THR A 63 0.86 -7.93 5.91
CA THR A 63 0.57 -9.35 6.18
C THR A 63 1.07 -10.24 5.04
N LYS A 64 0.95 -9.79 3.80
CA LYS A 64 1.43 -10.53 2.63
C LYS A 64 2.93 -10.39 2.39
N GLY A 65 3.63 -9.59 3.20
CA GLY A 65 5.07 -9.39 3.07
C GLY A 65 5.46 -8.47 1.92
N ILE A 66 4.53 -7.71 1.36
CA ILE A 66 4.80 -6.79 0.24
C ILE A 66 5.38 -5.47 0.74
N LEU A 67 4.86 -4.96 1.85
CA LEU A 67 5.36 -3.76 2.49
C LEU A 67 5.89 -4.08 3.87
N HIS A 68 6.95 -3.38 4.27
CA HIS A 68 7.45 -3.46 5.62
C HIS A 68 6.50 -2.72 6.57
N ARG A 69 6.30 -3.26 7.79
CA ARG A 69 5.40 -2.67 8.79
C ARG A 69 5.74 -1.20 9.09
N ASN A 70 7.03 -0.85 9.10
CA ASN A 70 7.45 0.53 9.34
C ASN A 70 7.02 1.47 8.23
N THR A 71 7.08 1.02 6.98
CA THR A 71 6.62 1.81 5.82
C THR A 71 5.12 2.06 5.92
N ALA A 72 4.34 1.03 6.24
CA ALA A 72 2.89 1.14 6.41
C ALA A 72 2.55 2.08 7.56
N ALA A 73 3.26 1.96 8.69
CA ALA A 73 3.05 2.80 9.86
C ALA A 73 3.32 4.28 9.56
N ARG A 74 4.40 4.57 8.81
CA ARG A 74 4.74 5.94 8.41
C ARG A 74 3.66 6.54 7.52
N LYS A 75 3.17 5.77 6.54
CA LYS A 75 2.10 6.23 5.64
C LYS A 75 0.82 6.51 6.41
N LYS A 76 0.43 5.60 7.31
CA LYS A 76 -0.76 5.80 8.15
C LYS A 76 -0.63 7.02 9.05
N SER A 77 0.53 7.20 9.67
CA SER A 77 0.79 8.34 10.54
C SER A 77 0.67 9.65 9.78
N ARG A 78 1.26 9.72 8.59
CA ARG A 78 1.18 10.90 7.74
C ARG A 78 -0.27 11.21 7.34
N MET A 79 -1.02 10.19 6.94
CA MET A 79 -2.43 10.34 6.57
C MET A 79 -3.27 10.79 7.75
N ASN A 80 -3.01 10.22 8.92
CA ASN A 80 -3.73 10.59 10.14
C ASN A 80 -3.50 12.06 10.50
N ARG A 81 -2.28 12.56 10.36
CA ARG A 81 -1.96 13.97 10.57
C ARG A 81 -2.74 14.86 9.60
N LEU A 82 -2.76 14.49 8.32
CA LEU A 82 -3.50 15.25 7.31
C LEU A 82 -4.99 15.27 7.62
N LEU A 83 -5.54 14.13 8.02
CA LEU A 83 -6.96 14.02 8.38
C LEU A 83 -7.28 14.88 9.60
N ASN A 84 -6.40 14.92 10.59
CA ASN A 84 -6.58 15.73 11.80
C ASN A 84 -6.58 17.21 11.49
N THR A 85 -5.84 17.67 10.48
CA THR A 85 -5.86 19.09 10.08
C THR A 85 -7.22 19.50 9.55
N MET A 86 -8.00 18.56 9.01
CA MET A 86 -9.35 18.85 8.52
C MET A 86 -10.37 18.93 9.65
N GLY A 87 -10.10 18.28 10.76
CA GLY A 87 -11.05 18.12 11.86
C GLY A 87 -11.05 19.22 12.90
N SER A 88 -10.13 20.13 12.78
CA SER A 88 -9.99 21.22 13.74
C SER A 88 -10.78 22.45 13.38
#